data_0e64d201e99f50d614aa677aacea1fa9
#
_entry.id   0e64d201e99f50d614aa677aacea1fa9
#
_cell.length_a   1.000
_cell.length_b   1.000
_cell.length_c   1.000
_cell.angle_alpha   90.00
_cell.angle_beta   90.00
_cell.angle_gamma   90.00
#
_symmetry.space_group_name_H-M   'P 1'
#
loop_
_entity.id
_entity.type
_entity.pdbx_description
1 polymer ?
#
loop_
_entity_poly.entity_id
_entity_poly.type
_entity_poly.pdbx_seq_one_letter_code
_entity_poly.pdbx_strand_id
1 'polypeptide(L)'
;MSFRVLLLLSGLAATACNGPVGLISGGKLDGEVRPLPASWASLGESGQMQLETRPAQPYSVNVNYTIVDGNLYVNAGNTETEWAENIAANPLVRLRIAGTLYDLRAERVTDAVEIASFGKVWARQSMFLRDPAQFEEVWLYRMAPR
;
A
#
# COMPACT_ATOMS: atom_id res chain seq x y z
N MET A 1 -2.70 14.01 62.67
CA MET A 1 -3.42 13.25 61.63
C MET A 1 -3.05 13.86 60.28
N SER A 2 -2.13 13.20 59.55
CA SER A 2 -1.66 13.69 58.24
C SER A 2 -2.33 12.88 57.15
N PHE A 3 -3.22 13.50 56.38
CA PHE A 3 -3.83 12.92 55.19
C PHE A 3 -2.84 12.97 54.03
N ARG A 4 -2.34 11.81 53.60
CA ARG A 4 -1.57 11.65 52.35
C ARG A 4 -2.56 11.44 51.19
N VAL A 5 -2.73 12.47 50.37
CA VAL A 5 -3.45 12.38 49.10
C VAL A 5 -2.55 11.67 48.10
N LEU A 6 -2.93 10.46 47.71
CA LEU A 6 -2.28 9.68 46.68
C LEU A 6 -2.86 10.13 45.33
N LEU A 7 -2.11 10.95 44.56
CA LEU A 7 -2.46 11.29 43.20
C LEU A 7 -2.13 10.09 42.28
N LEU A 8 -3.18 9.38 41.84
CA LEU A 8 -3.10 8.41 40.77
C LEU A 8 -3.02 9.17 39.42
N LEU A 9 -1.83 9.30 38.86
CA LEU A 9 -1.66 9.69 37.47
C LEU A 9 -2.10 8.52 36.59
N SER A 10 -3.31 8.59 36.06
CA SER A 10 -3.76 7.73 34.97
C SER A 10 -3.07 8.19 33.70
N GLY A 11 -1.98 7.52 33.34
CA GLY A 11 -1.34 7.70 32.04
C GLY A 11 -2.27 7.24 30.94
N LEU A 12 -2.87 8.16 30.19
CA LEU A 12 -3.47 7.86 28.88
C LEU A 12 -2.32 7.43 27.96
N ALA A 13 -2.22 6.13 27.70
CA ALA A 13 -1.43 5.65 26.59
C ALA A 13 -2.13 6.07 25.30
N ALA A 14 -1.70 7.20 24.73
CA ALA A 14 -2.07 7.57 23.36
C ALA A 14 -1.44 6.52 22.45
N THR A 15 -2.25 5.56 21.97
CA THR A 15 -1.87 4.71 20.84
C THR A 15 -1.73 5.63 19.63
N ALA A 16 -0.51 6.10 19.37
CA ALA A 16 -0.20 6.85 18.17
C ALA A 16 -0.53 5.95 16.98
N CYS A 17 -1.57 6.28 16.21
CA CYS A 17 -1.82 5.69 14.91
C CYS A 17 -0.67 6.15 14.00
N ASN A 18 0.34 5.29 13.80
CA ASN A 18 1.49 5.59 12.95
C ASN A 18 1.16 5.49 11.45
N GLY A 19 -0.01 4.95 11.09
CA GLY A 19 -0.44 4.79 9.71
C GLY A 19 -0.91 6.09 9.04
N PRO A 20 -1.09 6.08 7.71
CA PRO A 20 -1.53 7.24 6.95
C PRO A 20 -3.00 7.59 7.27
N VAL A 21 -3.32 8.89 7.22
CA VAL A 21 -4.68 9.40 7.42
C VAL A 21 -5.10 10.21 6.19
N GLY A 22 -6.07 9.70 5.45
CA GLY A 22 -6.51 10.33 4.19
C GLY A 22 -5.35 10.48 3.20
N LEU A 23 -4.99 11.71 2.85
CA LEU A 23 -3.86 12.06 1.98
C LEU A 23 -2.55 12.33 2.75
N ILE A 24 -2.59 12.31 4.08
CA ILE A 24 -1.40 12.53 4.91
C ILE A 24 -0.66 11.22 5.07
N SER A 25 0.62 11.22 4.71
CA SER A 25 1.50 10.06 4.88
C SER A 25 1.72 9.74 6.36
N GLY A 26 1.90 8.45 6.65
CA GLY A 26 2.23 7.93 7.96
C GLY A 26 3.63 7.29 7.99
N GLY A 27 3.95 6.71 9.12
CA GLY A 27 5.17 5.94 9.35
C GLY A 27 4.93 4.43 9.26
N LYS A 28 5.52 3.69 10.20
CA LYS A 28 5.44 2.23 10.28
C LYS A 28 3.99 1.77 10.46
N LEU A 29 3.58 0.80 9.66
CA LEU A 29 2.28 0.14 9.81
C LEU A 29 2.34 -0.91 10.93
N ASP A 30 1.34 -0.90 11.80
CA ASP A 30 1.20 -1.84 12.90
C ASP A 30 0.15 -2.91 12.56
N GLY A 31 0.39 -4.14 13.01
CA GLY A 31 -0.51 -5.27 12.83
C GLY A 31 0.22 -6.60 12.83
N GLU A 32 -0.54 -7.69 12.64
CA GLU A 32 0.02 -9.03 12.51
C GLU A 32 0.42 -9.30 11.06
N VAL A 33 1.67 -9.69 10.85
CA VAL A 33 2.16 -10.14 9.54
C VAL A 33 1.70 -11.56 9.28
N ARG A 34 1.05 -11.78 8.14
CA ARG A 34 0.58 -13.10 7.73
C ARG A 34 1.28 -13.58 6.45
N PRO A 35 1.31 -14.90 6.23
CA PRO A 35 1.75 -15.47 4.95
C PRO A 35 0.92 -14.94 3.79
N LEU A 36 1.55 -14.84 2.62
CA LEU A 36 0.89 -14.40 1.40
C LEU A 36 -0.16 -15.43 0.95
N PRO A 37 -1.33 -14.98 0.49
CA PRO A 37 -2.28 -15.87 -0.15
C PRO A 37 -1.72 -16.35 -1.50
N ALA A 38 -2.14 -17.52 -1.95
CA ALA A 38 -1.78 -18.04 -3.28
C ALA A 38 -2.35 -17.17 -4.41
N SER A 39 -3.44 -16.44 -4.14
CA SER A 39 -4.08 -15.51 -5.07
C SER A 39 -4.79 -14.41 -4.29
N TRP A 40 -4.78 -13.21 -4.83
CA TRP A 40 -5.49 -12.05 -4.28
C TRP A 40 -6.94 -11.92 -4.77
N ALA A 41 -7.42 -12.86 -5.60
CA ALA A 41 -8.74 -12.79 -6.22
C ALA A 41 -9.91 -12.62 -5.22
N SER A 42 -9.76 -13.12 -3.99
CA SER A 42 -10.78 -12.99 -2.93
C SER A 42 -11.01 -11.55 -2.46
N LEU A 43 -10.10 -10.62 -2.76
CA LEU A 43 -10.25 -9.19 -2.42
C LEU A 43 -11.21 -8.44 -3.35
N GLY A 44 -11.67 -9.07 -4.44
CA GLY A 44 -12.40 -8.41 -5.50
C GLY A 44 -11.48 -7.69 -6.51
N GLU A 45 -12.07 -6.96 -7.47
CA GLU A 45 -11.31 -6.36 -8.56
C GLU A 45 -10.46 -5.15 -8.13
N SER A 46 -10.92 -4.39 -7.16
CA SER A 46 -10.20 -3.21 -6.65
C SER A 46 -10.63 -2.85 -5.23
N GLY A 47 -9.79 -2.07 -4.57
CA GLY A 47 -10.07 -1.56 -3.24
C GLY A 47 -8.96 -0.63 -2.77
N GLN A 48 -9.04 -0.22 -1.50
CA GLN A 48 -8.05 0.63 -0.85
C GLN A 48 -7.22 -0.19 0.14
N MET A 49 -5.94 0.15 0.23
CA MET A 49 -5.00 -0.43 1.19
C MET A 49 -4.00 0.63 1.66
N GLN A 50 -3.20 0.27 2.65
CA GLN A 50 -2.05 1.05 3.08
C GLN A 50 -0.77 0.38 2.56
N LEU A 51 0.10 1.20 1.96
CA LEU A 51 1.38 0.79 1.40
C LEU A 51 2.50 1.45 2.21
N GLU A 52 3.36 0.64 2.82
CA GLU A 52 4.58 1.08 3.51
C GLU A 52 5.79 0.80 2.64
N THR A 53 6.63 1.82 2.48
CA THR A 53 7.89 1.79 1.75
C THR A 53 9.03 2.21 2.67
N ARG A 54 10.28 2.14 2.23
CA ARG A 54 11.48 2.51 2.99
C ARG A 54 11.58 1.77 4.34
N PRO A 55 11.87 0.45 4.37
CA PRO A 55 11.85 -0.33 5.62
C PRO A 55 12.71 0.23 6.76
N ALA A 56 13.83 0.90 6.43
CA ALA A 56 14.73 1.50 7.43
C ALA A 56 14.18 2.80 8.04
N GLN A 57 13.34 3.52 7.29
CA GLN A 57 12.66 4.75 7.72
C GLN A 57 11.24 4.74 7.17
N PRO A 58 10.31 3.98 7.77
CA PRO A 58 9.01 3.70 7.21
C PRO A 58 8.23 4.95 6.80
N TYR A 59 7.70 4.89 5.58
CA TYR A 59 6.80 5.87 5.00
C TYR A 59 5.59 5.14 4.43
N SER A 60 4.39 5.50 4.85
CA SER A 60 3.17 4.83 4.42
C SER A 60 2.13 5.79 3.87
N VAL A 61 1.35 5.30 2.91
CA VAL A 61 0.29 6.03 2.22
C VAL A 61 -0.93 5.15 2.01
N ASN A 62 -2.09 5.77 1.86
CA ASN A 62 -3.29 5.10 1.35
C ASN A 62 -3.23 5.08 -0.17
N VAL A 63 -3.37 3.90 -0.77
CA VAL A 63 -3.37 3.69 -2.21
C VAL A 63 -4.49 2.75 -2.62
N ASN A 64 -4.91 2.84 -3.88
CA ASN A 64 -5.84 1.87 -4.45
C ASN A 64 -5.05 0.71 -5.06
N TYR A 65 -5.58 -0.50 -4.90
CA TYR A 65 -5.08 -1.67 -5.60
C TYR A 65 -6.05 -2.11 -6.69
N THR A 66 -5.54 -2.83 -7.67
CA THR A 66 -6.31 -3.53 -8.70
C THR A 66 -5.85 -4.98 -8.76
N ILE A 67 -6.79 -5.91 -8.86
CA ILE A 67 -6.52 -7.34 -9.01
C ILE A 67 -6.74 -7.74 -10.47
N VAL A 68 -5.73 -8.35 -11.06
CA VAL A 68 -5.80 -8.92 -12.42
C VAL A 68 -5.22 -10.32 -12.38
N ASP A 69 -6.00 -11.31 -12.77
CA ASP A 69 -5.61 -12.73 -12.79
C ASP A 69 -4.99 -13.21 -11.45
N GLY A 70 -5.58 -12.76 -10.34
CA GLY A 70 -5.14 -13.10 -8.99
C GLY A 70 -3.90 -12.37 -8.50
N ASN A 71 -3.29 -11.50 -9.30
CA ASN A 71 -2.15 -10.66 -8.91
C ASN A 71 -2.62 -9.28 -8.43
N LEU A 72 -1.93 -8.73 -7.45
CA LEU A 72 -2.20 -7.41 -6.89
C LEU A 72 -1.27 -6.38 -7.51
N TYR A 73 -1.86 -5.30 -8.03
CA TYR A 73 -1.15 -4.19 -8.66
C TYR A 73 -1.44 -2.87 -7.97
N VAL A 74 -0.44 -1.98 -8.02
CA VAL A 74 -0.55 -0.57 -7.63
C VAL A 74 -0.02 0.30 -8.78
N ASN A 75 -0.79 1.32 -9.14
CA ASN A 75 -0.46 2.21 -10.24
C ASN A 75 -0.24 3.64 -9.73
N ALA A 76 0.93 4.21 -10.00
CA ALA A 76 1.24 5.62 -9.74
C ALA A 76 0.84 6.54 -10.92
N GLY A 77 0.34 5.96 -12.01
CA GLY A 77 0.02 6.70 -13.23
C GLY A 77 1.27 7.04 -14.04
N ASN A 78 1.25 8.21 -14.67
CA ASN A 78 2.34 8.74 -15.47
C ASN A 78 3.18 9.79 -14.73
N THR A 79 3.04 9.90 -13.42
CA THR A 79 3.78 10.82 -12.56
C THR A 79 4.50 10.06 -11.46
N GLU A 80 5.71 10.47 -11.16
CA GLU A 80 6.44 9.96 -10.00
C GLU A 80 5.77 10.45 -8.73
N THR A 81 5.66 9.55 -7.76
CA THR A 81 5.18 9.84 -6.42
C THR A 81 6.25 9.42 -5.43
N GLU A 82 6.26 10.00 -4.23
CA GLU A 82 7.27 9.67 -3.22
C GLU A 82 7.33 8.16 -2.92
N TRP A 83 6.20 7.49 -2.84
CA TRP A 83 6.19 6.04 -2.61
C TRP A 83 6.77 5.26 -3.80
N ALA A 84 6.57 5.71 -5.04
CA ALA A 84 7.14 5.07 -6.23
C ALA A 84 8.67 5.28 -6.30
N GLU A 85 9.15 6.47 -5.96
CA GLU A 85 10.58 6.74 -5.83
C GLU A 85 11.23 5.89 -4.73
N ASN A 86 10.55 5.72 -3.60
CA ASN A 86 11.00 4.84 -2.52
C ASN A 86 11.11 3.39 -2.97
N ILE A 87 10.15 2.89 -3.75
CA ILE A 87 10.19 1.53 -4.33
C ILE A 87 11.35 1.38 -5.31
N ALA A 88 11.61 2.39 -6.14
CA ALA A 88 12.74 2.36 -7.06
C ALA A 88 14.09 2.25 -6.33
N ALA A 89 14.21 2.89 -5.17
CA ALA A 89 15.40 2.81 -4.31
C ALA A 89 15.48 1.49 -3.53
N ASN A 90 14.34 0.99 -3.03
CA ASN A 90 14.24 -0.28 -2.30
C ASN A 90 12.86 -0.90 -2.55
N PRO A 91 12.78 -2.04 -3.27
CA PRO A 91 11.52 -2.66 -3.66
C PRO A 91 10.80 -3.39 -2.53
N LEU A 92 11.38 -3.50 -1.34
CA LEU A 92 10.72 -4.15 -0.21
C LEU A 92 9.62 -3.26 0.34
N VAL A 93 8.42 -3.80 0.40
CA VAL A 93 7.22 -3.09 0.85
C VAL A 93 6.45 -3.91 1.87
N ARG A 94 5.56 -3.24 2.58
CA ARG A 94 4.57 -3.85 3.44
C ARG A 94 3.20 -3.31 3.08
N LEU A 95 2.22 -4.19 2.94
CA LEU A 95 0.83 -3.83 2.73
C LEU A 95 0.02 -4.09 3.99
N ARG A 96 -0.93 -3.21 4.27
CA ARG A 96 -1.98 -3.46 5.25
C ARG A 96 -3.34 -3.45 4.55
N ILE A 97 -4.00 -4.61 4.55
CA ILE A 97 -5.30 -4.83 3.92
C ILE A 97 -6.23 -5.41 4.97
N ALA A 98 -7.35 -4.75 5.23
CA ALA A 98 -8.33 -5.16 6.25
C ALA A 98 -7.69 -5.51 7.62
N GLY A 99 -6.70 -4.70 8.04
CA GLY A 99 -6.01 -4.85 9.32
C GLY A 99 -4.87 -5.88 9.33
N THR A 100 -4.68 -6.65 8.28
CA THR A 100 -3.62 -7.67 8.15
C THR A 100 -2.43 -7.11 7.39
N LEU A 101 -1.22 -7.41 7.87
CA LEU A 101 0.04 -7.03 7.21
C LEU A 101 0.58 -8.16 6.33
N TYR A 102 1.12 -7.77 5.18
CA TYR A 102 1.81 -8.66 4.25
C TYR A 102 3.14 -8.03 3.83
N ASP A 103 4.22 -8.80 3.95
CA ASP A 103 5.55 -8.41 3.51
C ASP A 103 5.79 -8.88 2.09
N LEU A 104 6.10 -7.95 1.19
CA LEU A 104 6.14 -8.16 -0.25
C LEU A 104 7.32 -7.44 -0.89
N ARG A 105 7.51 -7.74 -2.16
CA ARG A 105 8.39 -7.02 -3.07
C ARG A 105 7.55 -6.37 -4.17
N ALA A 106 7.74 -5.09 -4.42
CA ALA A 106 7.11 -4.39 -5.53
C ALA A 106 8.00 -4.53 -6.77
N GLU A 107 7.47 -5.15 -7.82
CA GLU A 107 8.15 -5.34 -9.10
C GLU A 107 7.58 -4.38 -10.15
N ARG A 108 8.45 -3.56 -10.75
CA ARG A 108 8.05 -2.67 -11.84
C ARG A 108 7.60 -3.50 -13.04
N VAL A 109 6.39 -3.29 -13.52
CA VAL A 109 5.87 -3.95 -14.72
C VAL A 109 6.33 -3.19 -15.96
N THR A 110 7.04 -3.87 -16.85
CA THR A 110 7.55 -3.31 -18.12
C THR A 110 7.05 -4.10 -19.34
N ASP A 111 6.46 -5.26 -19.12
CA ASP A 111 5.88 -6.06 -20.20
C ASP A 111 4.60 -5.41 -20.75
N ALA A 112 4.58 -5.17 -22.06
CA ALA A 112 3.48 -4.47 -22.72
C ALA A 112 2.15 -5.25 -22.68
N VAL A 113 2.20 -6.59 -22.68
CA VAL A 113 1.00 -7.44 -22.62
C VAL A 113 0.40 -7.39 -21.22
N GLU A 114 1.25 -7.43 -20.18
CA GLU A 114 0.82 -7.31 -18.79
C GLU A 114 0.25 -5.92 -18.52
N ILE A 115 0.89 -4.84 -18.99
CA ILE A 115 0.38 -3.47 -18.89
C ILE A 115 -0.98 -3.34 -19.57
N ALA A 116 -1.16 -3.90 -20.77
CA ALA A 116 -2.43 -3.87 -21.48
C ALA A 116 -3.53 -4.65 -20.75
N SER A 117 -3.20 -5.79 -20.15
CA SER A 117 -4.14 -6.59 -19.36
C SER A 117 -4.60 -5.85 -18.12
N PHE A 118 -3.67 -5.21 -17.40
CA PHE A 118 -3.97 -4.32 -16.29
C PHE A 118 -4.85 -3.15 -16.74
N GLY A 119 -4.48 -2.48 -17.83
CA GLY A 119 -5.16 -1.29 -18.34
C GLY A 119 -6.64 -1.53 -18.66
N LYS A 120 -7.00 -2.71 -19.17
CA LYS A 120 -8.39 -3.10 -19.43
C LYS A 120 -9.24 -3.15 -18.16
N VAL A 121 -8.68 -3.66 -17.07
CA VAL A 121 -9.36 -3.74 -15.77
C VAL A 121 -9.41 -2.37 -15.13
N TRP A 122 -8.30 -1.66 -15.13
CA TRP A 122 -8.15 -0.33 -14.54
C TRP A 122 -9.10 0.70 -15.17
N ALA A 123 -9.13 0.81 -16.50
CA ALA A 123 -9.89 1.83 -17.21
C ALA A 123 -11.41 1.68 -17.02
N ARG A 124 -11.93 0.47 -16.79
CA ARG A 124 -13.36 0.26 -16.56
C ARG A 124 -13.84 0.57 -15.13
N GLN A 125 -12.92 0.77 -14.18
CA GLN A 125 -13.28 1.09 -12.78
C GLN A 125 -13.85 2.52 -12.65
N SER A 126 -13.47 3.44 -13.55
CA SER A 126 -14.02 4.80 -13.59
C SER A 126 -13.79 5.43 -14.96
N MET A 127 -14.78 6.20 -15.45
CA MET A 127 -14.67 6.97 -16.70
C MET A 127 -13.55 8.02 -16.68
N PHE A 128 -13.01 8.36 -15.53
CA PHE A 128 -11.91 9.33 -15.36
C PHE A 128 -10.53 8.67 -15.40
N LEU A 129 -10.46 7.33 -15.37
CA LEU A 129 -9.19 6.61 -15.42
C LEU A 129 -8.78 6.39 -16.88
N ARG A 130 -7.54 6.71 -17.18
CA ARG A 130 -6.96 6.49 -18.50
C ARG A 130 -6.18 5.19 -18.50
N ASP A 131 -6.25 4.47 -19.62
CA ASP A 131 -5.47 3.25 -19.82
C ASP A 131 -3.96 3.58 -19.75
N PRO A 132 -3.21 2.96 -18.83
CA PRO A 132 -1.76 3.16 -18.70
C PRO A 132 -0.98 2.87 -19.99
N ALA A 133 -1.46 1.97 -20.85
CA ALA A 133 -0.82 1.68 -22.11
C ALA A 133 -0.75 2.87 -23.09
N GLN A 134 -1.50 3.95 -22.82
CA GLN A 134 -1.48 5.18 -23.60
C GLN A 134 -0.39 6.18 -23.16
N PHE A 135 0.34 5.91 -22.08
CA PHE A 135 1.40 6.78 -21.59
C PHE A 135 2.77 6.31 -22.07
N GLU A 136 3.68 7.26 -22.30
CA GLU A 136 5.08 6.95 -22.67
C GLU A 136 5.80 6.23 -21.52
N GLU A 137 5.50 6.59 -20.29
CA GLU A 137 6.06 5.99 -19.10
C GLU A 137 4.95 5.55 -18.15
N VAL A 138 5.01 4.28 -17.71
CA VAL A 138 4.06 3.67 -16.78
C VAL A 138 4.76 3.28 -15.49
N TRP A 139 4.23 3.76 -14.37
CA TRP A 139 4.70 3.42 -13.02
C TRP A 139 3.71 2.43 -12.38
N LEU A 140 3.68 1.23 -12.95
CA LEU A 140 2.86 0.11 -12.49
C LEU A 140 3.73 -0.90 -11.75
N TYR A 141 3.25 -1.34 -10.59
CA TYR A 141 3.95 -2.33 -9.76
C TYR A 141 3.06 -3.52 -9.48
N ARG A 142 3.60 -4.72 -9.72
CA ARG A 142 3.03 -6.00 -9.26
C ARG A 142 3.62 -6.34 -7.91
N MET A 143 2.76 -6.75 -6.97
CA MET A 143 3.20 -7.18 -5.64
C MET A 143 3.53 -8.66 -5.66
N ALA A 144 4.79 -9.00 -5.44
CA ALA A 144 5.35 -10.34 -5.50
C ALA A 144 5.88 -10.79 -4.12
N PRO A 145 6.05 -12.09 -3.89
CA PRO A 145 6.77 -12.60 -2.72
C PRO A 145 8.20 -12.02 -2.63
N ARG A 146 8.68 -11.84 -1.38
CA ARG A 146 10.07 -11.42 -1.12
C ARG A 146 11.07 -12.49 -1.54
#